data_dc930fa7152146fe246f75995cd4535b
#
_entry.id   dc930fa7152146fe246f75995cd4535b
#
_cell.length_a   1.000
_cell.length_b   1.000
_cell.length_c   1.000
_cell.angle_alpha   90.00
_cell.angle_beta   90.00
_cell.angle_gamma   90.00
#
_symmetry.space_group_name_H-M   'P 1'
#
loop_
_entity.id
_entity.type
_entity.pdbx_description
1 polymer ?
#
loop_
_entity_poly.entity_id
_entity_poly.type
_entity_poly.pdbx_seq_one_letter_code
_entity_poly.pdbx_strand_id
1 'polypeptide(L)'
;MAQLPQEFLTRMQDMLGDEFDAFLTSYDAPRTAGLRVNTKKCRTEDFPPLVPGTWKKIPWIPNGYFVPDGMRMGQSPLYAAGVFYLQEPSAMTPASRLPIEPGERVLDLCAAPGGKATELNARLKGTGLLVANDISNARAKALLRNLELFGSENVLVTNETPAGLADVFPGFFDKILVDAPCSGEGMFRKDEAVIGTWTPERPDFFADLQREITSDAVKMLRPGGLMMYSTCTFAPQEDEGTVSFLLENFPEMELVEMEGYEGFSKGNPVWGNGDPEIEKTVRIWPHKMNGEGHYLALFRKKGEAIPYETEEKPIEKKNKKQKNRKKDRGTEAPGPSKAEKQILSDFLSRMTAPIPVEELEVRAGKVYHSPSLPDGVRNLHFLRNGLYLGELKKDRFEPSQPFAVTLSADKFKDYMNLKADDERTEKYLHGETISVEPGETASPSGWKLVCVDGFGLGWGKLVNGTLKNKYPVGWRK
;
A
#
# COMPACT_ATOMS: atom_id res chain seq x y z
N MET A 1 7.12 -29.16 13.16
CA MET A 1 7.78 -28.18 12.24
C MET A 1 8.46 -28.93 11.11
N ALA A 2 8.42 -28.43 9.87
CA ALA A 2 9.25 -28.97 8.81
C ALA A 2 10.72 -28.83 9.19
N GLN A 3 11.53 -29.81 8.79
CA GLN A 3 12.96 -29.79 9.10
C GLN A 3 13.64 -28.69 8.28
N LEU A 4 14.38 -27.78 8.94
CA LEU A 4 15.15 -26.74 8.27
C LEU A 4 16.26 -27.36 7.40
N PRO A 5 16.57 -26.79 6.21
CA PRO A 5 17.64 -27.27 5.34
C PRO A 5 19.00 -27.24 6.03
N GLN A 6 19.80 -28.30 5.84
CA GLN A 6 21.10 -28.42 6.53
C GLN A 6 22.08 -27.34 6.12
N GLU A 7 22.10 -26.97 4.84
CA GLU A 7 22.98 -25.91 4.31
C GLU A 7 22.62 -24.54 4.88
N PHE A 8 21.31 -24.28 5.07
CA PHE A 8 20.83 -23.09 5.76
C PHE A 8 21.35 -23.06 7.22
N LEU A 9 21.19 -24.16 7.96
CA LEU A 9 21.64 -24.25 9.34
C LEU A 9 23.15 -24.03 9.47
N THR A 10 23.95 -24.65 8.60
CA THR A 10 25.43 -24.49 8.60
C THR A 10 25.78 -23.02 8.37
N ARG A 11 25.19 -22.35 7.38
CA ARG A 11 25.45 -20.94 7.12
C ARG A 11 25.01 -20.06 8.30
N MET A 12 23.86 -20.31 8.89
CA MET A 12 23.40 -19.53 10.05
C MET A 12 24.30 -19.72 11.27
N GLN A 13 24.87 -20.91 11.47
CA GLN A 13 25.83 -21.17 12.53
C GLN A 13 27.13 -20.37 12.32
N ASP A 14 27.62 -20.33 11.09
CA ASP A 14 28.82 -19.56 10.74
C ASP A 14 28.58 -18.05 10.89
N MET A 15 27.38 -17.57 10.55
CA MET A 15 27.01 -16.15 10.63
C MET A 15 26.79 -15.66 12.06
N LEU A 16 26.13 -16.46 12.89
CA LEU A 16 25.65 -16.04 14.22
C LEU A 16 26.57 -16.46 15.38
N GLY A 17 27.46 -17.46 15.17
CA GLY A 17 28.35 -17.95 16.21
C GLY A 17 27.60 -18.28 17.53
N ASP A 18 27.93 -17.59 18.59
CA ASP A 18 27.35 -17.82 19.94
C ASP A 18 25.84 -17.49 19.99
N GLU A 19 25.27 -16.73 19.05
CA GLU A 19 23.84 -16.39 18.98
C GLU A 19 23.00 -17.49 18.28
N PHE A 20 23.65 -18.52 17.68
CA PHE A 20 22.98 -19.53 16.87
C PHE A 20 21.93 -20.34 17.65
N ASP A 21 22.23 -20.75 18.86
CA ASP A 21 21.28 -21.52 19.67
C ASP A 21 20.06 -20.73 20.08
N ALA A 22 20.23 -19.42 20.34
CA ALA A 22 19.12 -18.51 20.60
C ALA A 22 18.25 -18.31 19.32
N PHE A 23 18.89 -18.22 18.18
CA PHE A 23 18.22 -18.14 16.88
C PHE A 23 17.36 -19.40 16.63
N LEU A 24 17.91 -20.60 16.79
CA LEU A 24 17.15 -21.86 16.66
C LEU A 24 15.99 -21.94 17.63
N THR A 25 16.22 -21.59 18.91
CA THR A 25 15.14 -21.58 19.90
C THR A 25 13.99 -20.66 19.53
N SER A 26 14.25 -19.58 18.79
CA SER A 26 13.20 -18.66 18.33
C SER A 26 12.18 -19.32 17.39
N TYR A 27 12.55 -20.39 16.70
CA TYR A 27 11.65 -21.15 15.83
C TYR A 27 10.58 -21.94 16.60
N ASP A 28 10.82 -22.25 17.88
CA ASP A 28 9.85 -22.91 18.76
C ASP A 28 8.85 -21.93 19.39
N ALA A 29 9.14 -20.63 19.32
CA ALA A 29 8.26 -19.60 19.86
C ALA A 29 6.95 -19.47 19.03
N PRO A 30 5.83 -19.12 19.69
CA PRO A 30 4.59 -18.82 18.98
C PRO A 30 4.78 -17.73 17.93
N ARG A 31 4.06 -17.86 16.79
CA ARG A 31 4.07 -16.84 15.74
C ARG A 31 3.48 -15.54 16.27
N THR A 32 4.10 -14.43 15.93
CA THR A 32 3.62 -13.11 16.33
C THR A 32 2.76 -12.52 15.23
N ALA A 33 1.51 -12.20 15.57
CA ALA A 33 0.62 -11.46 14.69
C ALA A 33 0.63 -9.97 15.05
N GLY A 34 0.67 -9.13 14.03
CA GLY A 34 0.59 -7.68 14.19
C GLY A 34 -0.55 -7.08 13.37
N LEU A 35 -0.98 -5.92 13.77
CA LEU A 35 -1.82 -5.03 12.98
C LEU A 35 -1.22 -3.63 12.93
N ARG A 36 -1.48 -2.93 11.84
CA ARG A 36 -1.06 -1.55 11.65
C ARG A 36 -2.28 -0.70 11.38
N VAL A 37 -2.47 0.33 12.21
CA VAL A 37 -3.59 1.29 12.10
C VAL A 37 -3.43 2.11 10.82
N ASN A 38 -4.52 2.27 10.07
CA ASN A 38 -4.59 3.16 8.91
C ASN A 38 -4.70 4.61 9.40
N THR A 39 -3.59 5.32 9.46
CA THR A 39 -3.51 6.69 10.01
C THR A 39 -4.26 7.73 9.17
N LYS A 40 -4.68 7.39 7.95
CA LYS A 40 -5.58 8.21 7.14
C LYS A 40 -7.01 8.23 7.69
N LYS A 41 -7.42 7.16 8.40
CA LYS A 41 -8.79 6.99 8.92
C LYS A 41 -8.89 7.16 10.42
N CYS A 42 -7.91 6.67 11.16
CA CYS A 42 -7.95 6.59 12.61
C CYS A 42 -6.59 7.00 13.20
N ARG A 43 -6.55 7.85 14.21
CA ARG A 43 -5.32 8.10 14.94
C ARG A 43 -4.91 6.84 15.70
N THR A 44 -3.63 6.60 15.82
CA THR A 44 -3.10 5.37 16.44
C THR A 44 -3.65 5.16 17.86
N GLU A 45 -3.72 6.23 18.64
CA GLU A 45 -4.19 6.22 20.03
C GLU A 45 -5.71 6.02 20.16
N ASP A 46 -6.48 6.31 19.11
CA ASP A 46 -7.94 6.13 19.10
C ASP A 46 -8.37 4.70 18.72
N PHE A 47 -7.43 3.87 18.24
CA PHE A 47 -7.74 2.50 17.82
C PHE A 47 -8.08 1.56 18.99
N PRO A 48 -7.32 1.51 20.11
CA PRO A 48 -7.58 0.55 21.19
C PRO A 48 -9.01 0.63 21.78
N PRO A 49 -9.63 1.81 21.93
CA PRO A 49 -11.00 1.90 22.42
C PRO A 49 -12.06 1.31 21.48
N LEU A 50 -11.76 1.16 20.19
CA LEU A 50 -12.68 0.62 19.18
C LEU A 50 -12.79 -0.91 19.24
N VAL A 51 -11.81 -1.59 19.82
CA VAL A 51 -11.75 -3.06 19.85
C VAL A 51 -11.43 -3.51 21.27
N PRO A 52 -12.34 -4.23 21.94
CA PRO A 52 -12.08 -4.76 23.28
C PRO A 52 -10.82 -5.62 23.33
N GLY A 53 -10.00 -5.44 24.35
CA GLY A 53 -8.78 -6.20 24.56
C GLY A 53 -7.62 -5.38 25.13
N THR A 54 -6.54 -6.06 25.47
CA THR A 54 -5.31 -5.41 25.93
C THR A 54 -4.34 -5.29 24.76
N TRP A 55 -4.18 -4.06 24.27
CA TRP A 55 -3.33 -3.77 23.13
C TRP A 55 -1.92 -3.40 23.55
N LYS A 56 -0.94 -4.15 23.06
CA LYS A 56 0.49 -3.88 23.25
C LYS A 56 1.05 -3.26 21.97
N LYS A 57 1.66 -2.08 22.06
CA LYS A 57 2.33 -1.44 20.91
C LYS A 57 3.50 -2.29 20.43
N ILE A 58 3.73 -2.26 19.10
CA ILE A 58 4.98 -2.72 18.51
C ILE A 58 5.97 -1.54 18.66
N PRO A 59 7.01 -1.66 19.49
CA PRO A 59 7.80 -0.48 19.89
C PRO A 59 8.49 0.26 18.76
N TRP A 60 8.84 -0.47 17.69
CA TRP A 60 9.53 0.12 16.51
C TRP A 60 8.60 0.51 15.36
N ILE A 61 7.28 0.33 15.51
CA ILE A 61 6.27 0.70 14.51
C ILE A 61 5.31 1.71 15.13
N PRO A 62 5.36 3.00 14.75
CA PRO A 62 4.59 4.07 15.40
C PRO A 62 3.08 3.81 15.49
N ASN A 63 2.50 3.18 14.46
CA ASN A 63 1.08 2.87 14.35
C ASN A 63 0.78 1.36 14.42
N GLY A 64 1.71 0.56 15.00
CA GLY A 64 1.61 -0.89 15.10
C GLY A 64 1.20 -1.38 16.48
N TYR A 65 0.39 -2.45 16.49
CA TYR A 65 0.05 -3.19 17.70
C TYR A 65 0.22 -4.69 17.48
N PHE A 66 0.65 -5.41 18.52
CA PHE A 66 0.54 -6.86 18.54
C PHE A 66 -0.92 -7.28 18.68
N VAL A 67 -1.34 -8.25 17.90
CA VAL A 67 -2.69 -8.83 18.02
C VAL A 67 -2.69 -9.77 19.21
N PRO A 68 -3.61 -9.58 20.20
CA PRO A 68 -3.75 -10.49 21.32
C PRO A 68 -4.06 -11.92 20.87
N ASP A 69 -3.53 -12.90 21.57
CA ASP A 69 -3.75 -14.32 21.27
C ASP A 69 -5.23 -14.67 21.22
N GLY A 70 -5.61 -15.49 20.25
CA GLY A 70 -6.98 -15.94 20.03
C GLY A 70 -7.91 -14.94 19.34
N MET A 71 -7.47 -13.68 19.11
CA MET A 71 -8.28 -12.69 18.40
C MET A 71 -8.26 -12.90 16.89
N ARG A 72 -9.46 -12.97 16.28
CA ARG A 72 -9.65 -13.12 14.82
C ARG A 72 -9.92 -11.78 14.15
N MET A 73 -8.92 -10.89 14.16
CA MET A 73 -9.04 -9.53 13.68
C MET A 73 -9.44 -9.41 12.19
N GLY A 74 -9.12 -10.40 11.36
CA GLY A 74 -9.56 -10.44 9.94
C GLY A 74 -11.09 -10.56 9.77
N GLN A 75 -11.83 -10.95 10.82
CA GLN A 75 -13.28 -11.02 10.81
C GLN A 75 -13.94 -9.73 11.35
N SER A 76 -13.16 -8.79 11.86
CA SER A 76 -13.68 -7.53 12.39
C SER A 76 -14.35 -6.69 11.30
N PRO A 77 -15.51 -6.07 11.58
CA PRO A 77 -16.11 -5.08 10.70
C PRO A 77 -15.20 -3.88 10.43
N LEU A 78 -14.34 -3.51 11.38
CA LEU A 78 -13.35 -2.45 11.23
C LEU A 78 -12.24 -2.81 10.24
N TYR A 79 -11.90 -4.11 10.12
CA TYR A 79 -11.02 -4.59 9.04
C TYR A 79 -11.69 -4.41 7.67
N ALA A 80 -12.96 -4.76 7.55
CA ALA A 80 -13.75 -4.58 6.33
C ALA A 80 -13.93 -3.09 5.95
N ALA A 81 -13.87 -2.18 6.93
CA ALA A 81 -13.85 -0.72 6.72
C ALA A 81 -12.44 -0.17 6.49
N GLY A 82 -11.39 -1.01 6.46
CA GLY A 82 -10.01 -0.61 6.19
C GLY A 82 -9.38 0.27 7.26
N VAL A 83 -9.78 0.11 8.54
CA VAL A 83 -9.25 0.89 9.67
C VAL A 83 -7.86 0.42 10.09
N PHE A 84 -7.52 -0.83 9.82
CA PHE A 84 -6.20 -1.42 10.09
C PHE A 84 -5.85 -2.52 9.08
N TYR A 85 -4.55 -2.81 8.97
CA TYR A 85 -4.00 -3.92 8.16
C TYR A 85 -3.35 -4.97 9.04
N LEU A 86 -3.57 -6.24 8.75
CA LEU A 86 -2.89 -7.35 9.41
C LEU A 86 -1.56 -7.64 8.72
N GLN A 87 -0.48 -7.53 9.45
CA GLN A 87 0.87 -7.74 8.93
C GLN A 87 1.79 -8.25 10.03
N GLU A 88 2.76 -9.01 9.66
CA GLU A 88 3.84 -9.48 10.54
C GLU A 88 4.72 -8.26 10.95
N PRO A 89 5.10 -8.13 12.24
CA PRO A 89 5.77 -6.94 12.77
C PRO A 89 7.06 -6.53 12.05
N SER A 90 7.95 -7.47 11.70
CA SER A 90 9.20 -7.14 10.99
C SER A 90 8.93 -6.65 9.58
N ALA A 91 7.93 -7.23 8.90
CA ALA A 91 7.51 -6.82 7.55
C ALA A 91 6.86 -5.42 7.50
N MET A 92 6.46 -4.84 8.63
CA MET A 92 5.99 -3.44 8.70
C MET A 92 7.16 -2.45 8.63
N THR A 93 8.37 -2.86 9.02
CA THR A 93 9.52 -1.97 9.24
C THR A 93 9.95 -1.19 8.00
N PRO A 94 10.08 -1.78 6.78
CA PRO A 94 10.56 -1.05 5.61
C PRO A 94 9.71 0.20 5.29
N ALA A 95 8.39 0.05 5.21
CA ALA A 95 7.48 1.17 4.96
C ALA A 95 7.45 2.18 6.13
N SER A 96 7.66 1.71 7.35
CA SER A 96 7.72 2.56 8.55
C SER A 96 9.00 3.41 8.61
N ARG A 97 10.13 2.90 8.09
CA ARG A 97 11.44 3.59 8.12
C ARG A 97 11.72 4.43 6.89
N LEU A 98 10.98 4.29 5.80
CA LEU A 98 11.06 5.20 4.67
C LEU A 98 10.31 6.49 5.01
N PRO A 99 10.97 7.65 5.16
CA PRO A 99 10.30 8.90 5.49
C PRO A 99 9.48 9.40 4.30
N ILE A 100 8.17 9.51 4.50
CA ILE A 100 7.21 9.96 3.48
C ILE A 100 6.57 11.27 3.96
N GLU A 101 6.56 12.28 3.08
CA GLU A 101 5.90 13.55 3.30
C GLU A 101 4.67 13.69 2.37
N PRO A 102 3.61 14.36 2.82
CA PRO A 102 2.47 14.68 1.97
C PRO A 102 2.89 15.45 0.71
N GLY A 103 2.34 15.07 -0.44
CA GLY A 103 2.65 15.70 -1.74
C GLY A 103 3.75 15.00 -2.54
N GLU A 104 4.48 14.05 -1.95
CA GLU A 104 5.54 13.31 -2.63
C GLU A 104 5.02 12.31 -3.68
N ARG A 105 5.90 11.97 -4.62
CA ARG A 105 5.73 10.90 -5.60
C ARG A 105 6.47 9.67 -5.10
N VAL A 106 5.73 8.63 -4.77
CA VAL A 106 6.24 7.42 -4.14
C VAL A 106 6.03 6.23 -5.04
N LEU A 107 7.03 5.37 -5.17
CA LEU A 107 6.94 4.07 -5.86
C LEU A 107 7.09 2.94 -4.85
N ASP A 108 6.17 1.99 -4.86
CA ASP A 108 6.34 0.64 -4.29
C ASP A 108 6.50 -0.32 -5.48
N LEU A 109 7.75 -0.76 -5.73
CA LEU A 109 8.11 -1.43 -6.99
C LEU A 109 7.69 -2.91 -7.02
N CYS A 110 7.63 -3.57 -5.85
CA CYS A 110 7.25 -4.98 -5.69
C CYS A 110 6.10 -5.09 -4.66
N ALA A 111 5.03 -4.34 -4.88
CA ALA A 111 4.06 -3.93 -3.86
C ALA A 111 3.13 -5.02 -3.33
N ALA A 112 2.87 -6.07 -4.10
CA ALA A 112 1.85 -7.06 -3.71
C ALA A 112 2.28 -7.94 -2.51
N PRO A 113 1.35 -8.20 -1.59
CA PRO A 113 -0.10 -7.98 -1.69
C PRO A 113 -0.61 -6.59 -1.26
N GLY A 114 0.25 -5.63 -0.89
CA GLY A 114 -0.14 -4.25 -0.59
C GLY A 114 0.06 -3.81 0.87
N GLY A 115 0.66 -4.66 1.70
CA GLY A 115 0.90 -4.32 3.11
C GLY A 115 1.78 -3.09 3.30
N LYS A 116 2.82 -2.93 2.50
CA LYS A 116 3.71 -1.77 2.51
C LYS A 116 3.10 -0.60 1.74
N ALA A 117 2.54 -0.84 0.55
CA ALA A 117 1.85 0.16 -0.27
C ALA A 117 0.74 0.90 0.48
N THR A 118 -0.05 0.20 1.31
CA THR A 118 -1.12 0.83 2.11
C THR A 118 -0.57 1.79 3.18
N GLU A 119 0.59 1.49 3.75
CA GLU A 119 1.27 2.41 4.68
C GLU A 119 1.80 3.66 3.97
N LEU A 120 2.51 3.47 2.85
CA LEU A 120 3.02 4.57 2.06
C LEU A 120 1.89 5.52 1.64
N ASN A 121 0.76 4.95 1.18
CA ASN A 121 -0.42 5.73 0.81
C ASN A 121 -1.05 6.47 2.01
N ALA A 122 -1.12 5.84 3.18
CA ALA A 122 -1.67 6.49 4.37
C ALA A 122 -0.84 7.70 4.78
N ARG A 123 0.49 7.63 4.66
CA ARG A 123 1.42 8.73 5.01
C ARG A 123 1.37 9.89 4.03
N LEU A 124 0.99 9.65 2.77
CA LEU A 124 0.72 10.70 1.79
C LEU A 124 -0.52 11.55 2.12
N LYS A 125 -1.37 11.12 3.07
CA LYS A 125 -2.54 11.86 3.57
C LYS A 125 -3.50 12.35 2.46
N GLY A 126 -3.62 11.59 1.36
CA GLY A 126 -4.49 11.93 0.24
C GLY A 126 -3.91 12.96 -0.73
N THR A 127 -2.64 13.32 -0.60
CA THR A 127 -1.91 14.21 -1.53
C THR A 127 -0.77 13.45 -2.20
N GLY A 128 -0.11 14.07 -3.18
CA GLY A 128 0.97 13.38 -3.93
C GLY A 128 0.46 12.21 -4.78
N LEU A 129 1.34 11.24 -5.02
CA LEU A 129 1.06 10.07 -5.87
C LEU A 129 1.74 8.83 -5.30
N LEU A 130 1.00 7.72 -5.20
CA LEU A 130 1.58 6.38 -5.05
C LEU A 130 1.48 5.62 -6.37
N VAL A 131 2.61 5.19 -6.92
CA VAL A 131 2.66 4.13 -7.93
C VAL A 131 2.96 2.82 -7.23
N ALA A 132 2.08 1.83 -7.37
CA ALA A 132 2.23 0.53 -6.75
C ALA A 132 2.23 -0.54 -7.84
N ASN A 133 3.36 -1.25 -7.97
CA ASN A 133 3.60 -2.20 -9.05
C ASN A 133 3.75 -3.63 -8.56
N ASP A 134 3.32 -4.57 -9.37
CA ASP A 134 3.75 -5.98 -9.25
C ASP A 134 3.74 -6.63 -10.64
N ILE A 135 4.81 -7.35 -10.96
CA ILE A 135 4.96 -8.04 -12.25
C ILE A 135 3.93 -9.15 -12.47
N SER A 136 3.41 -9.74 -11.40
CA SER A 136 2.39 -10.78 -11.46
C SER A 136 0.99 -10.19 -11.52
N ASN A 137 0.25 -10.42 -12.61
CA ASN A 137 -1.13 -9.96 -12.76
C ASN A 137 -2.07 -10.44 -11.64
N ALA A 138 -1.90 -11.67 -11.19
CA ALA A 138 -2.71 -12.21 -10.08
C ALA A 138 -2.42 -11.47 -8.77
N ARG A 139 -1.14 -11.20 -8.48
CA ARG A 139 -0.72 -10.46 -7.29
C ARG A 139 -1.12 -8.97 -7.38
N ALA A 140 -1.00 -8.34 -8.56
CA ALA A 140 -1.43 -6.96 -8.78
C ALA A 140 -2.94 -6.75 -8.56
N LYS A 141 -3.78 -7.77 -8.85
CA LYS A 141 -5.22 -7.74 -8.51
C LYS A 141 -5.45 -7.79 -7.00
N ALA A 142 -4.69 -8.59 -6.26
CA ALA A 142 -4.75 -8.62 -4.79
C ALA A 142 -4.26 -7.29 -4.18
N LEU A 143 -3.19 -6.71 -4.73
CA LEU A 143 -2.70 -5.38 -4.39
C LEU A 143 -3.78 -4.31 -4.56
N LEU A 144 -4.42 -4.26 -5.74
CA LEU A 144 -5.52 -3.32 -6.02
C LEU A 144 -6.66 -3.48 -4.99
N ARG A 145 -7.05 -4.73 -4.71
CA ARG A 145 -8.11 -5.03 -3.74
C ARG A 145 -7.78 -4.45 -2.34
N ASN A 146 -6.55 -4.63 -1.89
CA ASN A 146 -6.11 -4.14 -0.59
C ASN A 146 -6.03 -2.59 -0.57
N LEU A 147 -5.51 -1.95 -1.61
CA LEU A 147 -5.49 -0.50 -1.72
C LEU A 147 -6.90 0.10 -1.74
N GLU A 148 -7.85 -0.53 -2.46
CA GLU A 148 -9.26 -0.13 -2.44
C GLU A 148 -9.87 -0.27 -1.05
N LEU A 149 -9.65 -1.39 -0.35
CA LEU A 149 -10.14 -1.62 1.01
C LEU A 149 -9.64 -0.56 2.00
N PHE A 150 -8.39 -0.12 1.81
CA PHE A 150 -7.77 0.90 2.66
C PHE A 150 -8.19 2.34 2.33
N GLY A 151 -9.00 2.54 1.27
CA GLY A 151 -9.47 3.85 0.85
C GLY A 151 -8.35 4.69 0.24
N SER A 152 -7.49 4.05 -0.57
CA SER A 152 -6.44 4.74 -1.32
C SER A 152 -7.04 5.53 -2.49
N GLU A 153 -6.65 6.80 -2.63
CA GLU A 153 -7.22 7.72 -3.63
C GLU A 153 -6.25 8.00 -4.76
N ASN A 154 -5.12 8.63 -4.47
CA ASN A 154 -4.12 9.05 -5.45
C ASN A 154 -3.14 7.90 -5.76
N VAL A 155 -3.66 6.84 -6.41
CA VAL A 155 -2.86 5.66 -6.73
C VAL A 155 -2.90 5.31 -8.20
N LEU A 156 -1.74 4.90 -8.74
CA LEU A 156 -1.61 4.19 -9.99
C LEU A 156 -1.17 2.75 -9.67
N VAL A 157 -2.01 1.77 -9.99
CA VAL A 157 -1.66 0.35 -9.81
C VAL A 157 -1.27 -0.24 -11.14
N THR A 158 0.00 -0.63 -11.28
CA THR A 158 0.59 -1.15 -12.51
C THR A 158 0.89 -2.65 -12.42
N ASN A 159 0.98 -3.27 -13.58
CA ASN A 159 1.43 -4.65 -13.75
C ASN A 159 2.51 -4.66 -14.84
N GLU A 160 3.69 -4.18 -14.47
CA GLU A 160 4.80 -3.92 -15.37
C GLU A 160 6.12 -4.48 -14.87
N THR A 161 7.08 -4.62 -15.77
CA THR A 161 8.47 -4.87 -15.42
C THR A 161 9.11 -3.59 -14.86
N PRO A 162 10.12 -3.69 -13.97
CA PRO A 162 10.89 -2.53 -13.51
C PRO A 162 11.46 -1.69 -14.65
N ALA A 163 12.02 -2.34 -15.69
CA ALA A 163 12.55 -1.66 -16.87
C ALA A 163 11.46 -0.87 -17.62
N GLY A 164 10.28 -1.45 -17.83
CA GLY A 164 9.17 -0.74 -18.49
C GLY A 164 8.70 0.49 -17.71
N LEU A 165 8.74 0.44 -16.37
CA LEU A 165 8.48 1.61 -15.54
C LEU A 165 9.60 2.65 -15.64
N ALA A 166 10.86 2.22 -15.68
CA ALA A 166 12.02 3.11 -15.78
C ALA A 166 12.03 3.93 -17.09
N ASP A 167 11.52 3.37 -18.18
CA ASP A 167 11.34 4.08 -19.44
C ASP A 167 10.32 5.24 -19.36
N VAL A 168 9.33 5.13 -18.48
CA VAL A 168 8.24 6.12 -18.33
C VAL A 168 8.49 7.11 -17.22
N PHE A 169 9.20 6.70 -16.16
CA PHE A 169 9.40 7.50 -14.95
C PHE A 169 10.88 7.83 -14.64
N PRO A 170 11.73 8.24 -15.59
CA PRO A 170 13.13 8.55 -15.32
C PRO A 170 13.24 9.74 -14.34
N GLY A 171 13.92 9.53 -13.19
CA GLY A 171 14.13 10.57 -12.18
C GLY A 171 12.86 11.19 -11.62
N PHE A 172 11.79 10.41 -11.54
CA PHE A 172 10.45 10.92 -11.23
C PHE A 172 10.09 10.87 -9.74
N PHE A 173 10.54 9.83 -9.02
CA PHE A 173 10.08 9.56 -7.66
C PHE A 173 10.94 10.20 -6.58
N ASP A 174 10.28 10.77 -5.57
CA ASP A 174 10.92 11.24 -4.33
C ASP A 174 11.39 10.09 -3.48
N LYS A 175 10.56 9.06 -3.40
CA LYS A 175 10.78 7.88 -2.57
C LYS A 175 10.49 6.62 -3.38
N ILE A 176 11.32 5.62 -3.22
CA ILE A 176 11.12 4.28 -3.78
C ILE A 176 11.25 3.25 -2.66
N LEU A 177 10.30 2.35 -2.58
CA LEU A 177 10.40 1.12 -1.79
C LEU A 177 10.60 -0.05 -2.75
N VAL A 178 11.67 -0.81 -2.51
CA VAL A 178 11.96 -2.08 -3.18
C VAL A 178 11.96 -3.17 -2.12
N ASP A 179 10.77 -3.68 -1.78
CA ASP A 179 10.64 -4.90 -0.98
C ASP A 179 10.80 -6.08 -1.93
N ALA A 180 12.05 -6.47 -2.14
CA ALA A 180 12.43 -7.29 -3.27
C ALA A 180 11.96 -8.76 -3.13
N PRO A 181 11.65 -9.42 -4.26
CA PRO A 181 11.52 -10.87 -4.26
C PRO A 181 12.84 -11.49 -3.78
N CYS A 182 12.77 -12.46 -2.86
CA CYS A 182 13.93 -13.04 -2.20
C CYS A 182 13.74 -14.53 -1.91
N SER A 183 14.79 -15.19 -1.43
CA SER A 183 14.75 -16.61 -1.04
C SER A 183 13.78 -16.89 0.11
N GLY A 184 13.43 -15.87 0.91
CA GLY A 184 12.36 -15.92 1.90
C GLY A 184 12.71 -16.67 3.18
N GLU A 185 13.96 -16.76 3.58
CA GLU A 185 14.43 -17.53 4.73
C GLU A 185 13.84 -17.07 6.07
N GLY A 186 13.57 -15.76 6.20
CA GLY A 186 12.85 -15.22 7.35
C GLY A 186 11.38 -15.64 7.42
N MET A 187 10.86 -16.31 6.39
CA MET A 187 9.50 -16.82 6.37
C MET A 187 9.39 -18.31 6.76
N PHE A 188 10.52 -19.01 6.99
CA PHE A 188 10.54 -20.43 7.28
C PHE A 188 9.67 -20.81 8.48
N ARG A 189 9.67 -19.99 9.53
CA ARG A 189 8.83 -20.21 10.70
C ARG A 189 7.34 -20.01 10.37
N LYS A 190 7.02 -19.12 9.43
CA LYS A 190 5.64 -18.75 9.09
C LYS A 190 5.03 -19.65 8.03
N ASP A 191 5.80 -20.08 7.05
CA ASP A 191 5.32 -20.81 5.87
C ASP A 191 6.23 -21.99 5.50
N GLU A 192 5.81 -23.17 5.88
CA GLU A 192 6.55 -24.42 5.58
C GLU A 192 6.70 -24.69 4.06
N ALA A 193 5.81 -24.11 3.22
CA ALA A 193 5.94 -24.25 1.77
C ALA A 193 7.20 -23.55 1.24
N VAL A 194 7.67 -22.49 1.90
CA VAL A 194 8.91 -21.81 1.54
C VAL A 194 10.11 -22.73 1.78
N ILE A 195 10.12 -23.47 2.90
CA ILE A 195 11.16 -24.47 3.19
C ILE A 195 11.21 -25.52 2.08
N GLY A 196 10.05 -26.04 1.68
CA GLY A 196 9.96 -27.10 0.66
C GLY A 196 10.42 -26.67 -0.74
N THR A 197 10.51 -25.37 -1.01
CA THR A 197 10.97 -24.82 -2.30
C THR A 197 12.36 -24.21 -2.23
N TRP A 198 12.97 -24.12 -1.06
CA TRP A 198 14.30 -23.54 -0.87
C TRP A 198 15.39 -24.53 -1.31
N THR A 199 16.42 -24.02 -1.99
CA THR A 199 17.65 -24.75 -2.33
C THR A 199 18.86 -23.82 -2.09
N PRO A 200 20.09 -24.37 -1.95
CA PRO A 200 21.31 -23.57 -1.72
C PRO A 200 21.60 -22.52 -2.81
N GLU A 201 21.17 -22.77 -4.05
CA GLU A 201 21.35 -21.87 -5.20
C GLU A 201 20.32 -20.74 -5.27
N ARG A 202 19.24 -20.85 -4.50
CA ARG A 202 18.15 -19.90 -4.54
C ARG A 202 18.54 -18.47 -4.12
N PRO A 203 19.38 -18.27 -3.09
CA PRO A 203 19.88 -16.93 -2.75
C PRO A 203 20.63 -16.25 -3.89
N ASP A 204 21.48 -16.96 -4.62
CA ASP A 204 22.24 -16.38 -5.75
C ASP A 204 21.31 -15.97 -6.90
N PHE A 205 20.33 -16.82 -7.23
CA PHE A 205 19.30 -16.49 -8.22
C PHE A 205 18.55 -15.21 -7.87
N PHE A 206 18.13 -15.05 -6.62
CA PHE A 206 17.41 -13.85 -6.19
C PHE A 206 18.32 -12.62 -6.08
N ALA A 207 19.57 -12.78 -5.69
CA ALA A 207 20.54 -11.70 -5.67
C ALA A 207 20.74 -11.10 -7.07
N ASP A 208 20.85 -11.92 -8.12
CA ASP A 208 20.93 -11.43 -9.49
C ASP A 208 19.67 -10.68 -9.92
N LEU A 209 18.50 -11.22 -9.64
CA LEU A 209 17.22 -10.55 -9.89
C LEU A 209 17.09 -9.22 -9.15
N GLN A 210 17.52 -9.15 -7.89
CA GLN A 210 17.49 -7.95 -7.07
C GLN A 210 18.42 -6.86 -7.61
N ARG A 211 19.59 -7.22 -8.15
CA ARG A 211 20.51 -6.29 -8.84
C ARG A 211 19.87 -5.67 -10.06
N GLU A 212 19.14 -6.44 -10.86
CA GLU A 212 18.38 -5.91 -12.01
C GLU A 212 17.27 -4.94 -11.55
N ILE A 213 16.44 -5.35 -10.60
CA ILE A 213 15.32 -4.55 -10.07
C ILE A 213 15.82 -3.23 -9.48
N THR A 214 16.87 -3.28 -8.66
CA THR A 214 17.40 -2.09 -7.97
C THR A 214 18.11 -1.16 -8.95
N SER A 215 18.78 -1.67 -10.00
CA SER A 215 19.36 -0.87 -11.08
C SER A 215 18.30 -0.03 -11.80
N ASP A 216 17.13 -0.60 -12.08
CA ASP A 216 16.03 0.14 -12.68
C ASP A 216 15.39 1.13 -11.68
N ALA A 217 15.32 0.78 -10.39
CA ALA A 217 14.86 1.69 -9.35
C ALA A 217 15.72 2.94 -9.24
N VAL A 218 17.05 2.81 -9.32
CA VAL A 218 17.99 3.97 -9.31
C VAL A 218 17.74 4.93 -10.47
N LYS A 219 17.36 4.43 -11.66
CA LYS A 219 17.01 5.29 -12.81
C LYS A 219 15.76 6.12 -12.56
N MET A 220 14.80 5.56 -11.81
CA MET A 220 13.52 6.20 -11.49
C MET A 220 13.60 7.18 -10.31
N LEU A 221 14.60 7.04 -9.44
CA LEU A 221 14.81 7.89 -8.28
C LEU A 221 15.37 9.26 -8.72
N ARG A 222 14.75 10.35 -8.27
CA ARG A 222 15.27 11.71 -8.54
C ARG A 222 16.52 12.01 -7.70
N PRO A 223 17.36 12.98 -8.09
CA PRO A 223 18.40 13.51 -7.21
C PRO A 223 17.81 13.99 -5.87
N GLY A 224 18.49 13.70 -4.76
CA GLY A 224 18.02 13.98 -3.38
C GLY A 224 16.95 12.99 -2.87
N GLY A 225 16.41 12.12 -3.72
CA GLY A 225 15.42 11.12 -3.36
C GLY A 225 15.97 9.99 -2.48
N LEU A 226 15.08 9.25 -1.82
CA LEU A 226 15.43 8.11 -0.95
C LEU A 226 14.87 6.81 -1.50
N MET A 227 15.68 5.75 -1.44
CA MET A 227 15.27 4.38 -1.78
C MET A 227 15.47 3.46 -0.58
N MET A 228 14.39 2.81 -0.16
CA MET A 228 14.43 1.73 0.81
C MET A 228 14.51 0.41 0.05
N TYR A 229 15.60 -0.32 0.25
CA TYR A 229 15.74 -1.72 -0.15
C TYR A 229 15.44 -2.62 1.04
N SER A 230 14.68 -3.68 0.85
CA SER A 230 14.38 -4.64 1.89
C SER A 230 14.15 -6.05 1.35
N THR A 231 14.46 -7.04 2.19
CA THR A 231 14.20 -8.47 1.95
C THR A 231 13.67 -9.13 3.21
N CYS A 232 13.01 -10.27 3.06
CA CYS A 232 12.68 -11.15 4.18
C CYS A 232 13.57 -12.41 4.19
N THR A 233 14.85 -12.28 3.84
CA THR A 233 15.84 -13.36 3.90
C THR A 233 16.95 -13.03 4.92
N PHE A 234 17.84 -14.00 5.14
CA PHE A 234 19.06 -13.82 5.94
C PHE A 234 20.32 -14.02 5.08
N ALA A 235 20.17 -14.31 3.79
CA ALA A 235 21.27 -14.62 2.90
C ALA A 235 22.11 -13.38 2.59
N PRO A 236 23.42 -13.38 2.93
CA PRO A 236 24.31 -12.25 2.68
C PRO A 236 24.35 -11.80 1.20
N GLN A 237 24.25 -12.74 0.26
CA GLN A 237 24.26 -12.44 -1.19
C GLN A 237 23.12 -11.52 -1.59
N GLU A 238 21.95 -11.72 -0.99
CA GLU A 238 20.73 -10.94 -1.24
C GLU A 238 20.69 -9.64 -0.44
N ASP A 239 21.37 -9.58 0.69
CA ASP A 239 21.36 -8.47 1.64
C ASP A 239 22.57 -7.54 1.41
N GLU A 240 23.67 -7.73 2.15
CA GLU A 240 24.87 -6.91 2.01
C GLU A 240 25.51 -7.03 0.62
N GLY A 241 25.36 -8.16 -0.05
CA GLY A 241 25.86 -8.36 -1.43
C GLY A 241 25.14 -7.46 -2.44
N THR A 242 23.82 -7.31 -2.34
CA THR A 242 23.06 -6.36 -3.20
C THR A 242 23.36 -4.92 -2.83
N VAL A 243 23.56 -4.60 -1.54
CA VAL A 243 23.99 -3.26 -1.11
C VAL A 243 25.38 -2.94 -1.67
N SER A 244 26.33 -3.86 -1.58
CA SER A 244 27.68 -3.71 -2.15
C SER A 244 27.64 -3.44 -3.64
N PHE A 245 26.84 -4.22 -4.38
CA PHE A 245 26.62 -4.02 -5.81
C PHE A 245 26.14 -2.60 -6.12
N LEU A 246 25.16 -2.08 -5.34
CA LEU A 246 24.64 -0.74 -5.55
C LEU A 246 25.69 0.34 -5.30
N LEU A 247 26.49 0.24 -4.25
CA LEU A 247 27.53 1.20 -3.90
C LEU A 247 28.66 1.21 -4.95
N GLU A 248 29.02 0.05 -5.51
CA GLU A 248 30.07 -0.11 -6.50
C GLU A 248 29.66 0.39 -7.91
N ASN A 249 28.41 0.14 -8.30
CA ASN A 249 27.97 0.40 -9.66
C ASN A 249 27.22 1.74 -9.83
N PHE A 250 26.76 2.34 -8.73
CA PHE A 250 26.02 3.62 -8.74
C PHE A 250 26.66 4.61 -7.76
N PRO A 251 27.75 5.28 -8.14
CA PRO A 251 28.49 6.19 -7.25
C PRO A 251 27.67 7.41 -6.79
N GLU A 252 26.56 7.67 -7.45
CA GLU A 252 25.55 8.65 -7.00
C GLU A 252 24.70 8.17 -5.83
N MET A 253 24.71 6.89 -5.47
CA MET A 253 24.00 6.35 -4.31
C MET A 253 24.90 6.35 -3.07
N GLU A 254 24.30 6.65 -1.92
CA GLU A 254 24.96 6.58 -0.60
C GLU A 254 24.01 6.00 0.43
N LEU A 255 24.53 5.27 1.40
CA LEU A 255 23.75 4.75 2.52
C LEU A 255 23.46 5.85 3.55
N VAL A 256 22.22 5.88 4.01
CA VAL A 256 21.72 6.78 5.06
C VAL A 256 21.40 5.96 6.29
N GLU A 257 21.86 6.42 7.46
CA GLU A 257 21.51 5.78 8.72
C GLU A 257 20.01 5.96 9.02
N MET A 258 19.37 4.86 9.41
CA MET A 258 17.98 4.86 9.82
C MET A 258 17.84 5.06 11.32
N GLU A 259 16.69 5.60 11.77
CA GLU A 259 16.36 5.61 13.19
C GLU A 259 16.44 4.20 13.77
N GLY A 260 17.29 4.04 14.76
CA GLY A 260 17.56 2.75 15.41
C GLY A 260 16.44 2.29 16.33
N TYR A 261 16.53 1.01 16.71
CA TYR A 261 15.77 0.39 17.78
C TYR A 261 16.67 -0.64 18.46
N GLU A 262 16.54 -0.84 19.77
CA GLU A 262 17.41 -1.69 20.58
C GLU A 262 17.58 -3.13 20.03
N GLY A 263 16.53 -3.69 19.42
CA GLY A 263 16.56 -5.03 18.79
C GLY A 263 17.14 -5.07 17.37
N PHE A 264 17.47 -3.92 16.77
CA PHE A 264 18.08 -3.88 15.43
C PHE A 264 19.56 -4.24 15.53
N SER A 265 20.01 -5.13 14.66
CA SER A 265 21.44 -5.38 14.44
C SER A 265 21.91 -4.60 13.23
N LYS A 266 23.15 -4.14 13.26
CA LYS A 266 23.80 -3.53 12.09
C LYS A 266 24.08 -4.57 11.02
N GLY A 267 24.14 -4.14 9.75
CA GLY A 267 24.69 -4.96 8.68
C GLY A 267 26.16 -5.25 8.92
N ASN A 268 26.65 -6.32 8.35
CA ASN A 268 28.04 -6.74 8.54
C ASN A 268 28.88 -6.53 7.26
N PRO A 269 29.85 -5.61 7.27
CA PRO A 269 30.71 -5.36 6.09
C PRO A 269 31.38 -6.62 5.53
N VAL A 270 31.72 -7.59 6.38
CA VAL A 270 32.39 -8.85 5.96
C VAL A 270 31.46 -9.72 5.10
N TRP A 271 30.15 -9.59 5.23
CA TRP A 271 29.16 -10.30 4.41
C TRP A 271 28.90 -9.61 3.07
N GLY A 272 29.47 -8.41 2.86
CA GLY A 272 29.47 -7.67 1.61
C GLY A 272 30.90 -7.54 1.07
N ASN A 273 31.21 -6.36 0.53
CA ASN A 273 32.55 -6.05 -0.03
C ASN A 273 33.54 -5.45 0.95
N GLY A 274 33.23 -5.42 2.22
CA GLY A 274 34.08 -4.85 3.29
C GLY A 274 33.90 -3.34 3.50
N ASP A 275 32.98 -2.67 2.78
CA ASP A 275 32.72 -1.24 2.96
C ASP A 275 32.09 -0.99 4.36
N PRO A 276 32.71 -0.17 5.23
CA PRO A 276 32.19 0.12 6.56
C PRO A 276 30.83 0.84 6.52
N GLU A 277 30.44 1.48 5.44
CA GLU A 277 29.12 2.09 5.31
C GLU A 277 27.98 1.08 5.43
N ILE A 278 28.23 -0.21 5.15
CA ILE A 278 27.24 -1.31 5.32
C ILE A 278 26.72 -1.40 6.75
N GLU A 279 27.48 -0.96 7.76
CA GLU A 279 26.97 -0.88 9.14
C GLU A 279 25.76 0.04 9.32
N LYS A 280 25.44 0.90 8.35
CA LYS A 280 24.21 1.72 8.35
C LYS A 280 22.96 0.93 7.98
N THR A 281 23.11 -0.29 7.46
CA THR A 281 21.98 -1.17 7.17
C THR A 281 21.50 -1.87 8.44
N VAL A 282 20.31 -2.44 8.40
CA VAL A 282 19.65 -3.05 9.55
C VAL A 282 19.28 -4.50 9.27
N ARG A 283 19.65 -5.39 10.18
CA ARG A 283 19.14 -6.75 10.25
C ARG A 283 18.20 -6.92 11.44
N ILE A 284 17.04 -7.47 11.18
CA ILE A 284 16.05 -7.85 12.20
C ILE A 284 16.12 -9.37 12.35
N TRP A 285 16.44 -9.83 13.57
CA TRP A 285 16.58 -11.24 13.89
C TRP A 285 15.44 -11.72 14.79
N PRO A 286 14.86 -12.91 14.55
CA PRO A 286 13.74 -13.42 15.34
C PRO A 286 14.06 -13.71 16.80
N HIS A 287 15.32 -13.93 17.15
CA HIS A 287 15.76 -14.13 18.53
C HIS A 287 15.99 -12.82 19.30
N LYS A 288 16.08 -11.67 18.61
CA LYS A 288 16.24 -10.35 19.23
C LYS A 288 14.94 -9.55 19.27
N MET A 289 13.98 -9.89 18.43
CA MET A 289 12.73 -9.15 18.29
C MET A 289 11.54 -10.08 18.09
N ASN A 290 10.36 -9.63 18.51
CA ASN A 290 9.11 -10.34 18.25
C ASN A 290 8.65 -10.17 16.79
N GLY A 291 9.34 -10.83 15.87
CA GLY A 291 9.09 -10.81 14.42
C GLY A 291 9.77 -12.00 13.74
N GLU A 292 9.56 -12.13 12.42
CA GLU A 292 10.10 -13.26 11.65
C GLU A 292 11.51 -13.00 11.11
N GLY A 293 11.86 -11.77 10.88
CA GLY A 293 13.15 -11.35 10.35
C GLY A 293 13.02 -10.48 9.08
N HIS A 294 13.94 -9.54 8.92
CA HIS A 294 13.98 -8.66 7.78
C HIS A 294 15.38 -8.03 7.63
N TYR A 295 15.70 -7.62 6.39
CA TYR A 295 16.87 -6.78 6.11
C TYR A 295 16.41 -5.45 5.50
N LEU A 296 17.09 -4.34 5.85
CA LEU A 296 16.78 -3.00 5.38
C LEU A 296 18.05 -2.22 5.07
N ALA A 297 18.04 -1.52 3.93
CA ALA A 297 19.07 -0.55 3.57
C ALA A 297 18.40 0.70 3.00
N LEU A 298 18.67 1.87 3.61
CA LEU A 298 18.16 3.15 3.13
C LEU A 298 19.25 3.87 2.35
N PHE A 299 18.97 4.15 1.09
CA PHE A 299 19.85 4.89 0.19
C PHE A 299 19.34 6.29 -0.08
N ARG A 300 20.26 7.22 -0.34
CA ARG A 300 19.99 8.53 -0.92
C ARG A 300 20.69 8.63 -2.27
N LYS A 301 20.01 9.18 -3.28
CA LYS A 301 20.64 9.61 -4.51
C LYS A 301 21.20 11.01 -4.34
N LYS A 302 22.52 11.17 -4.52
CA LYS A 302 23.21 12.46 -4.41
C LYS A 302 22.64 13.48 -5.40
N GLY A 303 22.75 14.77 -5.07
CA GLY A 303 22.26 15.87 -5.87
C GLY A 303 21.11 16.60 -5.22
N GLU A 304 20.78 17.76 -5.74
CA GLU A 304 19.67 18.58 -5.25
C GLU A 304 18.36 18.18 -5.95
N ALA A 305 17.31 18.09 -5.17
CA ALA A 305 15.98 17.88 -5.69
C ALA A 305 15.53 19.14 -6.47
N ILE A 306 15.32 18.98 -7.77
CA ILE A 306 14.72 20.04 -8.58
C ILE A 306 13.26 20.16 -8.14
N PRO A 307 12.80 21.34 -7.70
CA PRO A 307 11.40 21.55 -7.38
C PRO A 307 10.53 21.15 -8.58
N TYR A 308 9.40 20.52 -8.34
CA TYR A 308 8.45 20.29 -9.42
C TYR A 308 8.03 21.65 -9.99
N GLU A 309 8.25 21.85 -11.30
CA GLU A 309 7.54 22.92 -11.98
C GLU A 309 6.05 22.61 -11.81
N THR A 310 5.37 23.39 -10.98
CA THR A 310 3.93 23.46 -10.99
C THR A 310 3.56 24.02 -12.36
N GLU A 311 3.39 23.16 -13.36
CA GLU A 311 2.79 23.59 -14.61
C GLU A 311 1.32 23.99 -14.34
N GLU A 312 1.14 25.15 -13.75
CA GLU A 312 -0.04 25.94 -13.99
C GLU A 312 0.02 26.35 -15.49
N LYS A 313 -0.38 25.44 -16.37
CA LYS A 313 -0.63 25.82 -17.76
C LYS A 313 -1.77 26.84 -17.72
N PRO A 314 -1.53 28.13 -18.05
CA PRO A 314 -2.60 29.07 -18.23
C PRO A 314 -3.51 28.47 -19.31
N ILE A 315 -4.81 28.49 -19.10
CA ILE A 315 -5.80 28.14 -20.11
C ILE A 315 -5.66 29.16 -21.25
N GLU A 316 -4.69 28.93 -22.15
CA GLU A 316 -4.61 29.68 -23.39
C GLU A 316 -5.87 29.36 -24.20
N LYS A 317 -6.74 30.35 -24.33
CA LYS A 317 -7.83 30.38 -25.29
C LYS A 317 -7.23 30.30 -26.70
N LYS A 318 -6.98 29.06 -27.20
CA LYS A 318 -6.55 28.86 -28.57
C LYS A 318 -7.61 29.36 -29.53
N ASN A 319 -7.29 30.47 -30.20
CA ASN A 319 -7.99 30.99 -31.35
C ASN A 319 -8.13 29.90 -32.41
N LYS A 320 -9.37 29.69 -32.86
CA LYS A 320 -9.73 28.88 -34.05
C LYS A 320 -9.06 29.42 -35.30
N LYS A 321 -7.91 28.84 -35.70
CA LYS A 321 -7.43 28.78 -37.10
C LYS A 321 -6.17 27.95 -37.22
N GLN A 322 -6.33 26.63 -37.37
CA GLN A 322 -5.46 25.83 -38.24
C GLN A 322 -6.13 24.48 -38.50
N LYS A 323 -6.77 24.37 -39.64
CA LYS A 323 -7.16 23.10 -40.24
C LYS A 323 -5.91 22.39 -40.77
N ASN A 324 -5.91 21.05 -40.60
CA ASN A 324 -4.99 20.07 -41.18
C ASN A 324 -3.67 19.80 -40.42
N ARG A 325 -3.75 19.02 -39.37
CA ARG A 325 -2.71 18.05 -39.04
C ARG A 325 -3.39 16.73 -38.67
N LYS A 326 -2.83 15.62 -39.17
CA LYS A 326 -3.30 14.24 -39.04
C LYS A 326 -3.72 13.93 -37.59
N LYS A 327 -4.87 13.26 -37.45
CA LYS A 327 -5.39 12.71 -36.18
C LYS A 327 -4.37 11.79 -35.54
N ASP A 328 -3.52 12.34 -34.69
CA ASP A 328 -2.90 11.58 -33.61
C ASP A 328 -3.98 11.41 -32.54
N ARG A 329 -4.38 10.17 -32.28
CA ARG A 329 -5.40 9.81 -31.28
C ARG A 329 -4.80 9.86 -29.86
N GLY A 330 -4.39 11.03 -29.42
CA GLY A 330 -4.11 11.35 -28.03
C GLY A 330 -5.33 12.06 -27.43
N THR A 331 -6.38 11.33 -27.14
CA THR A 331 -7.53 11.91 -26.43
C THR A 331 -7.29 11.79 -24.93
N GLU A 332 -7.14 12.94 -24.27
CA GLU A 332 -7.52 13.06 -22.86
C GLU A 332 -8.88 12.38 -22.68
N ALA A 333 -9.04 11.60 -21.58
CA ALA A 333 -10.35 11.02 -21.31
C ALA A 333 -11.37 12.18 -21.28
N PRO A 334 -12.49 12.09 -22.03
CA PRO A 334 -13.42 13.20 -22.08
C PRO A 334 -13.99 13.44 -20.68
N GLY A 335 -13.93 14.68 -20.22
CA GLY A 335 -14.66 15.11 -19.04
C GLY A 335 -16.16 14.85 -19.20
N PRO A 336 -16.93 14.83 -18.10
CA PRO A 336 -18.36 14.55 -18.15
C PRO A 336 -19.13 15.58 -19.02
N SER A 337 -20.10 15.10 -19.79
CA SER A 337 -21.04 15.93 -20.55
C SER A 337 -21.91 16.79 -19.61
N LYS A 338 -22.62 17.79 -20.12
CA LYS A 338 -23.48 18.67 -19.31
C LYS A 338 -24.53 17.90 -18.50
N ALA A 339 -25.13 16.86 -19.07
CA ALA A 339 -26.13 16.03 -18.39
C ALA A 339 -25.48 15.16 -17.28
N GLU A 340 -24.32 14.58 -17.56
CA GLU A 340 -23.54 13.81 -16.60
C GLU A 340 -23.04 14.66 -15.43
N LYS A 341 -22.61 15.91 -15.70
CA LYS A 341 -22.23 16.88 -14.68
C LYS A 341 -23.37 17.15 -13.70
N GLN A 342 -24.59 17.30 -14.18
CA GLN A 342 -25.75 17.51 -13.29
C GLN A 342 -25.97 16.30 -12.37
N ILE A 343 -25.97 15.07 -12.92
CA ILE A 343 -26.17 13.84 -12.15
C ILE A 343 -25.08 13.67 -11.09
N LEU A 344 -23.81 13.94 -11.45
CA LEU A 344 -22.67 13.85 -10.52
C LEU A 344 -22.75 14.94 -9.46
N SER A 345 -23.04 16.19 -9.84
CA SER A 345 -23.19 17.30 -8.89
C SER A 345 -24.29 17.03 -7.87
N ASP A 346 -25.44 16.51 -8.29
CA ASP A 346 -26.56 16.17 -7.41
C ASP A 346 -26.18 15.09 -6.38
N PHE A 347 -25.34 14.10 -6.77
CA PHE A 347 -24.87 13.09 -5.85
C PHE A 347 -23.77 13.63 -4.94
N LEU A 348 -22.77 14.29 -5.50
CA LEU A 348 -21.58 14.76 -4.77
C LEU A 348 -21.89 15.91 -3.80
N SER A 349 -22.98 16.69 -4.04
CA SER A 349 -23.44 17.73 -3.09
C SER A 349 -23.80 17.20 -1.70
N ARG A 350 -23.96 15.89 -1.56
CA ARG A 350 -24.15 15.22 -0.27
C ARG A 350 -22.86 15.06 0.52
N MET A 351 -21.71 15.25 -0.13
CA MET A 351 -20.41 15.29 0.58
C MET A 351 -20.29 16.62 1.34
N THR A 352 -19.59 16.59 2.47
CA THR A 352 -19.25 17.79 3.24
C THR A 352 -18.25 18.67 2.48
N ALA A 353 -17.30 18.04 1.79
CA ALA A 353 -16.36 18.67 0.86
C ALA A 353 -16.51 17.98 -0.51
N PRO A 354 -17.35 18.50 -1.41
CA PRO A 354 -17.57 17.89 -2.72
C PRO A 354 -16.31 17.91 -3.59
N ILE A 355 -16.07 16.83 -4.33
CA ILE A 355 -15.05 16.79 -5.38
C ILE A 355 -15.57 17.63 -6.55
N PRO A 356 -14.76 18.58 -7.09
CA PRO A 356 -15.16 19.34 -8.27
C PRO A 356 -15.42 18.41 -9.46
N VAL A 357 -16.59 18.58 -10.09
CA VAL A 357 -16.99 17.69 -11.20
C VAL A 357 -16.08 17.86 -12.42
N GLU A 358 -15.40 19.00 -12.53
CA GLU A 358 -14.42 19.33 -13.56
C GLU A 358 -13.13 18.49 -13.47
N GLU A 359 -12.82 17.98 -12.29
CA GLU A 359 -11.64 17.13 -12.02
C GLU A 359 -11.93 15.65 -12.29
N LEU A 360 -13.17 15.31 -12.66
CA LEU A 360 -13.59 13.94 -12.89
C LEU A 360 -13.41 13.52 -14.33
N GLU A 361 -12.96 12.28 -14.51
CA GLU A 361 -12.88 11.61 -15.81
C GLU A 361 -14.02 10.59 -15.94
N VAL A 362 -14.62 10.54 -17.14
CA VAL A 362 -15.64 9.54 -17.49
C VAL A 362 -15.13 8.66 -18.61
N ARG A 363 -14.97 7.36 -18.33
CA ARG A 363 -14.52 6.35 -19.30
C ARG A 363 -15.54 5.22 -19.39
N ALA A 364 -16.23 5.11 -20.52
CA ALA A 364 -17.29 4.11 -20.74
C ALA A 364 -18.33 4.08 -19.59
N GLY A 365 -18.78 5.27 -19.13
CA GLY A 365 -19.75 5.43 -18.05
C GLY A 365 -19.18 5.27 -16.63
N LYS A 366 -17.92 4.84 -16.47
CA LYS A 366 -17.23 4.78 -15.17
C LYS A 366 -16.58 6.11 -14.87
N VAL A 367 -16.74 6.56 -13.62
CA VAL A 367 -16.28 7.86 -13.14
C VAL A 367 -15.07 7.66 -12.23
N TYR A 368 -14.00 8.43 -12.51
CA TYR A 368 -12.76 8.39 -11.77
C TYR A 368 -12.33 9.80 -11.35
N HIS A 369 -11.67 9.88 -10.19
CA HIS A 369 -10.86 11.02 -9.78
C HIS A 369 -9.41 10.57 -9.87
N SER A 370 -8.72 11.01 -10.93
CA SER A 370 -7.37 10.54 -11.28
C SER A 370 -6.32 11.59 -10.92
N PRO A 371 -5.16 11.20 -10.38
CA PRO A 371 -4.03 12.10 -10.19
C PRO A 371 -3.45 12.52 -11.56
N SER A 372 -2.76 13.66 -11.59
CA SER A 372 -1.97 14.06 -12.74
C SER A 372 -0.79 13.12 -12.93
N LEU A 373 -0.60 12.62 -14.13
CA LEU A 373 0.45 11.66 -14.48
C LEU A 373 1.26 12.19 -15.68
N PRO A 374 2.57 11.83 -15.78
CA PRO A 374 3.39 12.22 -16.92
C PRO A 374 2.92 11.56 -18.21
N ASP A 375 3.36 12.14 -19.33
CA ASP A 375 3.17 11.54 -20.65
C ASP A 375 3.84 10.16 -20.70
N GLY A 376 3.24 9.23 -21.44
CA GLY A 376 3.77 7.87 -21.56
C GLY A 376 3.12 6.83 -20.64
N VAL A 377 2.51 7.21 -19.51
CA VAL A 377 1.79 6.27 -18.62
C VAL A 377 0.71 5.48 -19.35
N ARG A 378 0.14 6.04 -20.42
CA ARG A 378 -0.88 5.36 -21.24
C ARG A 378 -0.37 4.11 -21.96
N ASN A 379 0.96 3.96 -22.10
CA ASN A 379 1.59 2.80 -22.70
C ASN A 379 1.84 1.66 -21.72
N LEU A 380 1.65 1.91 -20.42
CA LEU A 380 1.82 0.92 -19.37
C LEU A 380 0.56 0.06 -19.21
N HIS A 381 0.78 -1.19 -18.80
CA HIS A 381 -0.28 -2.03 -18.28
C HIS A 381 -0.63 -1.60 -16.85
N PHE A 382 -1.80 -1.02 -16.63
CA PHE A 382 -2.27 -0.66 -15.31
C PHE A 382 -3.69 -1.19 -15.04
N LEU A 383 -3.96 -1.54 -13.79
CA LEU A 383 -5.25 -2.04 -13.34
C LEU A 383 -6.16 -0.87 -12.90
N ARG A 384 -5.55 0.19 -12.38
CA ARG A 384 -6.25 1.34 -11.83
C ARG A 384 -5.40 2.61 -11.94
N ASN A 385 -6.09 3.71 -12.30
CA ASN A 385 -5.57 5.06 -12.16
C ASN A 385 -6.57 5.88 -11.34
N GLY A 386 -6.14 6.31 -10.15
CA GLY A 386 -6.94 7.10 -9.24
C GLY A 386 -8.10 6.36 -8.56
N LEU A 387 -8.98 7.12 -7.92
CA LEU A 387 -10.15 6.62 -7.23
C LEU A 387 -11.30 6.34 -8.19
N TYR A 388 -11.80 5.14 -8.20
CA TYR A 388 -13.05 4.79 -8.87
C TYR A 388 -14.25 5.24 -8.03
N LEU A 389 -14.98 6.27 -8.49
CA LEU A 389 -16.12 6.82 -7.76
C LEU A 389 -17.42 6.02 -7.99
N GLY A 390 -17.61 5.47 -9.17
CA GLY A 390 -18.84 4.75 -9.50
C GLY A 390 -19.17 4.75 -10.98
N GLU A 391 -20.43 4.47 -11.30
CA GLU A 391 -20.90 4.32 -12.67
C GLU A 391 -22.11 5.21 -12.95
N LEU A 392 -22.03 5.94 -14.05
CA LEU A 392 -23.16 6.68 -14.60
C LEU A 392 -24.08 5.73 -15.36
N LYS A 393 -25.35 5.70 -14.98
CA LYS A 393 -26.43 5.07 -15.71
C LYS A 393 -27.22 6.18 -16.44
N LYS A 394 -28.23 5.80 -17.23
CA LYS A 394 -28.98 6.74 -18.06
C LYS A 394 -29.45 8.00 -17.30
N ASP A 395 -29.87 7.87 -16.07
CA ASP A 395 -30.56 8.90 -15.27
C ASP A 395 -30.06 9.00 -13.82
N ARG A 396 -28.98 8.29 -13.45
CA ARG A 396 -28.50 8.22 -12.09
C ARG A 396 -27.02 7.85 -11.99
N PHE A 397 -26.42 8.17 -10.85
CA PHE A 397 -25.10 7.69 -10.47
C PHE A 397 -25.22 6.53 -9.48
N GLU A 398 -24.44 5.49 -9.69
CA GLU A 398 -24.29 4.34 -8.80
C GLU A 398 -22.88 4.35 -8.19
N PRO A 399 -22.76 4.69 -6.88
CA PRO A 399 -21.44 4.83 -6.26
C PRO A 399 -20.77 3.48 -6.05
N SER A 400 -19.44 3.46 -6.13
CA SER A 400 -18.60 2.28 -6.02
C SER A 400 -18.25 1.95 -4.56
N GLN A 401 -17.86 0.72 -4.30
CA GLN A 401 -17.32 0.29 -3.01
C GLN A 401 -16.01 1.01 -2.64
N PRO A 402 -15.00 1.15 -3.52
CA PRO A 402 -13.80 1.96 -3.24
C PRO A 402 -14.13 3.38 -2.78
N PHE A 403 -15.14 4.01 -3.36
CA PHE A 403 -15.57 5.34 -2.93
C PHE A 403 -16.17 5.35 -1.52
N ALA A 404 -16.98 4.33 -1.17
CA ALA A 404 -17.55 4.26 0.18
C ALA A 404 -16.49 4.24 1.27
N VAL A 405 -15.45 3.41 1.08
CA VAL A 405 -14.40 3.23 2.08
C VAL A 405 -13.41 4.41 2.19
N THR A 406 -13.44 5.36 1.26
CA THR A 406 -12.70 6.64 1.43
C THR A 406 -13.42 7.63 2.32
N LEU A 407 -14.72 7.41 2.55
CA LEU A 407 -15.59 8.30 3.30
C LEU A 407 -15.71 7.90 4.78
N SER A 408 -16.22 8.83 5.56
CA SER A 408 -16.61 8.65 6.96
C SER A 408 -17.95 9.33 7.20
N ALA A 409 -18.57 9.07 8.35
CA ALA A 409 -19.88 9.63 8.69
C ALA A 409 -19.93 11.17 8.66
N ASP A 410 -18.82 11.84 8.95
CA ASP A 410 -18.69 13.31 8.88
C ASP A 410 -18.48 13.83 7.46
N LYS A 411 -18.07 12.96 6.51
CA LYS A 411 -17.80 13.36 5.11
C LYS A 411 -18.98 13.19 4.17
N PHE A 412 -20.05 12.49 4.58
CA PHE A 412 -21.23 12.27 3.74
C PHE A 412 -22.50 12.50 4.54
N LYS A 413 -23.35 13.44 4.14
CA LYS A 413 -24.51 13.93 4.91
C LYS A 413 -25.58 12.87 5.17
N ASP A 414 -25.72 11.89 4.28
CA ASP A 414 -26.78 10.89 4.32
C ASP A 414 -26.20 9.49 4.57
N TYR A 415 -25.90 9.22 5.83
CA TYR A 415 -25.28 8.00 6.30
C TYR A 415 -26.14 7.23 7.29
N MET A 416 -25.82 5.97 7.48
CA MET A 416 -26.28 5.10 8.57
C MET A 416 -25.06 4.59 9.32
N ASN A 417 -24.94 4.92 10.61
CA ASN A 417 -23.78 4.54 11.42
C ASN A 417 -24.14 3.41 12.38
N LEU A 418 -23.59 2.25 12.16
CA LEU A 418 -23.76 1.06 13.00
C LEU A 418 -22.57 0.92 13.96
N LYS A 419 -22.75 0.15 15.03
CA LYS A 419 -21.64 -0.28 15.89
C LYS A 419 -20.99 -1.55 15.34
N ALA A 420 -19.72 -1.78 15.68
CA ALA A 420 -19.03 -3.00 15.25
C ALA A 420 -19.67 -4.28 15.82
N ASP A 421 -20.31 -4.20 16.98
CA ASP A 421 -21.02 -5.29 17.65
C ASP A 421 -22.54 -5.32 17.36
N ASP A 422 -23.04 -4.43 16.51
CA ASP A 422 -24.44 -4.45 16.06
C ASP A 422 -24.66 -5.64 15.10
N GLU A 423 -25.62 -6.50 15.37
CA GLU A 423 -25.98 -7.65 14.54
C GLU A 423 -26.27 -7.25 13.09
N ARG A 424 -26.79 -6.04 12.84
CA ARG A 424 -27.05 -5.52 11.49
C ARG A 424 -25.75 -5.28 10.71
N THR A 425 -24.62 -5.02 11.39
CA THR A 425 -23.31 -4.87 10.76
C THR A 425 -22.86 -6.19 10.15
N GLU A 426 -23.03 -7.30 10.85
CA GLU A 426 -22.70 -8.63 10.33
C GLU A 426 -23.63 -9.02 9.17
N LYS A 427 -24.96 -8.84 9.33
CA LYS A 427 -25.93 -9.03 8.25
C LYS A 427 -25.56 -8.22 7.00
N TYR A 428 -25.16 -6.96 7.19
CA TYR A 428 -24.72 -6.12 6.08
C TYR A 428 -23.49 -6.70 5.36
N LEU A 429 -22.49 -7.17 6.08
CA LEU A 429 -21.28 -7.78 5.49
C LEU A 429 -21.55 -9.10 4.75
N HIS A 430 -22.61 -9.82 5.15
CA HIS A 430 -23.10 -11.01 4.43
C HIS A 430 -23.94 -10.65 3.19
N GLY A 431 -24.28 -9.37 3.00
CA GLY A 431 -25.06 -8.92 1.84
C GLY A 431 -26.57 -8.93 2.07
N GLU A 432 -27.02 -9.10 3.31
CA GLU A 432 -28.43 -9.11 3.68
C GLU A 432 -28.99 -7.69 3.72
N THR A 433 -30.30 -7.57 3.59
CA THR A 433 -31.04 -6.32 3.84
C THR A 433 -31.16 -6.08 5.36
N ILE A 434 -31.13 -4.84 5.77
CA ILE A 434 -31.27 -4.46 7.19
C ILE A 434 -32.39 -3.44 7.38
N SER A 435 -33.06 -3.50 8.54
CA SER A 435 -34.06 -2.51 8.96
C SER A 435 -33.39 -1.21 9.40
N VAL A 436 -34.06 -0.10 9.12
CA VAL A 436 -33.62 1.25 9.52
C VAL A 436 -34.75 1.87 10.32
N GLU A 437 -34.43 2.24 11.57
CA GLU A 437 -35.38 2.87 12.47
C GLU A 437 -35.62 4.36 12.12
N PRO A 438 -36.75 4.94 12.41
CA PRO A 438 -36.98 6.36 12.23
C PRO A 438 -35.93 7.22 12.96
N GLY A 439 -35.28 8.12 12.24
CA GLY A 439 -34.26 9.02 12.80
C GLY A 439 -32.81 8.51 12.68
N GLU A 440 -32.56 7.25 12.29
CA GLU A 440 -31.21 6.75 12.08
C GLU A 440 -30.50 7.31 10.82
N THR A 441 -31.28 7.90 9.90
CA THR A 441 -30.74 8.52 8.67
C THR A 441 -31.35 9.89 8.44
N ALA A 442 -30.60 10.78 7.79
CA ALA A 442 -31.04 12.15 7.52
C ALA A 442 -32.23 12.24 6.55
N SER A 443 -32.36 11.30 5.61
CA SER A 443 -33.47 11.24 4.66
C SER A 443 -34.14 9.86 4.66
N PRO A 444 -35.47 9.78 4.39
CA PRO A 444 -36.23 8.51 4.51
C PRO A 444 -36.02 7.57 3.33
N SER A 445 -35.26 7.95 2.32
CA SER A 445 -35.04 7.15 1.11
C SER A 445 -33.73 7.49 0.39
N GLY A 446 -33.37 6.71 -0.62
CA GLY A 446 -32.18 6.95 -1.47
C GLY A 446 -30.90 6.30 -0.98
N TRP A 447 -29.77 6.71 -1.56
CA TRP A 447 -28.45 6.19 -1.22
C TRP A 447 -28.03 6.59 0.21
N LYS A 448 -27.50 5.63 0.96
CA LYS A 448 -26.91 5.82 2.28
C LYS A 448 -25.49 5.29 2.29
N LEU A 449 -24.57 6.08 2.83
CA LEU A 449 -23.27 5.55 3.23
C LEU A 449 -23.48 4.72 4.50
N VAL A 450 -23.21 3.43 4.43
CA VAL A 450 -23.20 2.57 5.62
C VAL A 450 -21.83 2.70 6.27
N CYS A 451 -21.82 3.09 7.54
CA CYS A 451 -20.62 3.23 8.36
C CYS A 451 -20.63 2.22 9.52
N VAL A 452 -19.44 1.86 9.97
CA VAL A 452 -19.21 1.17 11.24
C VAL A 452 -18.33 2.03 12.13
N ASP A 453 -18.82 2.39 13.31
CA ASP A 453 -18.15 3.30 14.26
C ASP A 453 -17.62 4.59 13.59
N GLY A 454 -18.38 5.14 12.65
CA GLY A 454 -18.05 6.33 11.89
C GLY A 454 -17.25 6.10 10.61
N PHE A 455 -16.67 4.92 10.38
CA PHE A 455 -15.87 4.59 9.19
C PHE A 455 -16.73 4.03 8.07
N GLY A 456 -16.56 4.54 6.85
CA GLY A 456 -17.30 4.06 5.68
C GLY A 456 -17.04 2.58 5.40
N LEU A 457 -18.12 1.80 5.35
CA LEU A 457 -18.11 0.36 5.13
C LEU A 457 -18.60 -0.01 3.72
N GLY A 458 -19.61 0.71 3.23
CA GLY A 458 -20.16 0.47 1.91
C GLY A 458 -21.42 1.29 1.66
N TRP A 459 -22.19 0.91 0.65
CA TRP A 459 -23.43 1.59 0.25
C TRP A 459 -24.67 0.75 0.48
N GLY A 460 -25.78 1.41 0.77
CA GLY A 460 -27.11 0.85 0.74
C GLY A 460 -28.12 1.80 0.10
N LYS A 461 -29.26 1.27 -0.34
CA LYS A 461 -30.36 2.09 -0.86
C LYS A 461 -31.59 1.91 0.04
N LEU A 462 -31.94 2.95 0.77
CA LEU A 462 -33.09 2.95 1.68
C LEU A 462 -34.40 3.09 0.89
N VAL A 463 -35.33 2.18 1.15
CA VAL A 463 -36.67 2.17 0.56
C VAL A 463 -37.67 1.65 1.62
N ASN A 464 -38.65 2.46 2.00
CA ASN A 464 -39.70 2.08 2.95
C ASN A 464 -39.16 1.43 4.25
N GLY A 465 -38.18 2.07 4.91
CA GLY A 465 -37.60 1.58 6.16
C GLY A 465 -36.64 0.39 6.03
N THR A 466 -36.41 -0.10 4.81
CA THR A 466 -35.51 -1.22 4.53
C THR A 466 -34.32 -0.76 3.72
N LEU A 467 -33.09 -0.99 4.21
CA LEU A 467 -31.87 -0.71 3.47
C LEU A 467 -31.54 -1.90 2.57
N LYS A 468 -31.69 -1.72 1.28
CA LYS A 468 -31.26 -2.68 0.25
C LYS A 468 -29.73 -2.66 0.16
N ASN A 469 -29.12 -3.77 0.50
CA ASN A 469 -27.67 -3.93 0.54
C ASN A 469 -27.04 -3.74 -0.85
N LYS A 470 -25.93 -3.00 -0.91
CA LYS A 470 -25.13 -2.76 -2.13
C LYS A 470 -23.67 -3.17 -1.93
N TYR A 471 -23.37 -3.89 -0.84
CA TYR A 471 -22.05 -4.44 -0.59
C TYR A 471 -21.70 -5.49 -1.65
N PRO A 472 -20.56 -5.36 -2.36
CA PRO A 472 -20.26 -6.22 -3.50
C PRO A 472 -20.11 -7.69 -3.11
N VAL A 473 -20.63 -8.60 -3.94
CA VAL A 473 -20.59 -10.05 -3.69
C VAL A 473 -19.14 -10.52 -3.42
N GLY A 474 -18.17 -10.08 -4.20
CA GLY A 474 -16.75 -10.45 -4.00
C GLY A 474 -16.08 -9.83 -2.75
N TRP A 475 -16.83 -9.04 -1.95
CA TRP A 475 -16.36 -8.44 -0.69
C TRP A 475 -17.05 -9.04 0.55
N ARG A 476 -18.09 -9.86 0.35
CA ARG A 476 -18.85 -10.49 1.43
C ARG A 476 -18.01 -11.52 2.17
N LYS A 477 -18.34 -11.68 3.45
CA LYS A 477 -17.78 -12.73 4.30
C LYS A 477 -18.42 -14.08 4.02
#